data_8ae274a71a4f5a26c746d98c976b387a
#
_entry.id   8ae274a71a4f5a26c746d98c976b387a
#
_cell.length_a   1.000
_cell.length_b   1.000
_cell.length_c   1.000
_cell.angle_alpha   90.00
_cell.angle_beta   90.00
_cell.angle_gamma   90.00
#
_symmetry.space_group_name_H-M   'P 1'
#
loop_
_entity.id
_entity.type
_entity.pdbx_description
1 polymer ?
#
loop_
_entity_poly.entity_id
_entity_poly.type
_entity_poly.pdbx_seq_one_letter_code
_entity_poly.pdbx_strand_id
1 'polypeptide(L)'
;LSEDAELEGCLHIGTLESLCFFRLPGLMHQFRVEHPKVSLRVTTGSPEELIEKMERGEVDLICILDEPRYSNSWHKCNEIPEEVVFVASPDIDLGHPGPYRVAELLDKPFFLTERNANYRRTFDRFLASRQIELTPSLEISDTSFIIKMLERSSGISLLPRFAVAEPASRGDLRILEVSDFRLTMYRQMFYHKDKCCTREMDAFIQLASGPDLPLL
;
A
#
# COMPACT_ATOMS: atom_id res chain seq x y z
N LEU A 1 -11.38 8.42 -36.76
CA LEU A 1 -10.10 8.29 -36.08
C LEU A 1 -10.01 6.85 -35.62
N SER A 2 -9.08 6.06 -36.16
CA SER A 2 -9.01 4.61 -36.00
C SER A 2 -8.81 4.22 -34.53
N GLU A 3 -9.75 3.45 -33.97
CA GLU A 3 -9.67 2.83 -32.64
C GLU A 3 -8.52 1.79 -32.49
N ASP A 4 -7.91 1.40 -33.63
CA ASP A 4 -6.86 0.37 -33.74
C ASP A 4 -5.42 0.93 -33.73
N ALA A 5 -5.19 2.21 -33.43
CA ALA A 5 -3.83 2.71 -33.35
C ALA A 5 -3.18 2.21 -32.03
N GLU A 6 -2.13 1.39 -32.18
CA GLU A 6 -1.32 0.90 -31.08
C GLU A 6 -0.86 2.07 -30.17
N LEU A 7 -0.99 1.91 -28.84
CA LEU A 7 -0.56 2.93 -27.89
C LEU A 7 0.96 3.02 -27.89
N GLU A 8 1.49 4.25 -27.93
CA GLU A 8 2.93 4.52 -27.83
C GLU A 8 3.16 5.78 -27.01
N GLY A 9 4.32 5.91 -26.41
CA GLY A 9 4.67 7.07 -25.61
C GLY A 9 5.33 6.68 -24.29
N CYS A 10 5.24 7.57 -23.29
CA CYS A 10 5.79 7.35 -21.96
C CYS A 10 4.73 7.68 -20.91
N LEU A 11 4.56 6.77 -19.95
CA LEU A 11 3.70 6.97 -18.79
C LEU A 11 4.57 6.98 -17.52
N HIS A 12 4.56 8.09 -16.80
CA HIS A 12 5.30 8.26 -15.55
C HIS A 12 4.36 8.18 -14.34
N ILE A 13 4.54 7.16 -13.50
CA ILE A 13 3.69 6.84 -12.36
C ILE A 13 4.46 7.10 -11.07
N GLY A 14 3.88 7.90 -10.17
CA GLY A 14 4.33 8.05 -8.80
C GLY A 14 3.57 7.10 -7.88
N THR A 15 4.26 6.40 -6.96
CA THR A 15 3.60 5.47 -6.04
C THR A 15 4.36 5.30 -4.73
N LEU A 16 3.70 4.74 -3.72
CA LEU A 16 4.36 4.32 -2.48
C LEU A 16 5.21 3.08 -2.73
N GLU A 17 6.28 2.93 -1.95
CA GLU A 17 7.16 1.76 -2.04
C GLU A 17 6.40 0.44 -1.86
N SER A 18 5.51 0.35 -0.87
CA SER A 18 4.71 -0.85 -0.62
C SER A 18 3.80 -1.21 -1.80
N LEU A 19 3.14 -0.23 -2.43
CA LEU A 19 2.33 -0.46 -3.63
C LEU A 19 3.21 -0.84 -4.83
N CYS A 20 4.36 -0.18 -4.98
CA CYS A 20 5.33 -0.49 -6.02
C CYS A 20 5.80 -1.94 -5.96
N PHE A 21 6.07 -2.43 -4.75
CA PHE A 21 6.61 -3.78 -4.55
C PHE A 21 5.53 -4.87 -4.63
N PHE A 22 4.35 -4.64 -4.03
CA PHE A 22 3.35 -5.69 -3.84
C PHE A 22 2.16 -5.64 -4.79
N ARG A 23 1.90 -4.52 -5.48
CA ARG A 23 0.73 -4.36 -6.36
C ARG A 23 1.09 -4.05 -7.81
N LEU A 24 2.11 -3.22 -8.01
CA LEU A 24 2.45 -2.75 -9.35
C LEU A 24 3.02 -3.81 -10.30
N PRO A 25 3.82 -4.80 -9.86
CA PRO A 25 4.49 -5.69 -10.80
C PRO A 25 3.52 -6.45 -11.71
N GLY A 26 2.45 -7.02 -11.17
CA GLY A 26 1.44 -7.73 -11.96
C GLY A 26 0.71 -6.80 -12.94
N LEU A 27 0.31 -5.61 -12.45
CA LEU A 27 -0.34 -4.59 -13.27
C LEU A 27 0.56 -4.12 -14.42
N MET A 28 1.82 -3.82 -14.12
CA MET A 28 2.78 -3.38 -15.13
C MET A 28 3.13 -4.47 -16.14
N HIS A 29 3.23 -5.71 -15.68
CA HIS A 29 3.44 -6.84 -16.58
C HIS A 29 2.31 -6.94 -17.60
N GLN A 30 1.06 -6.96 -17.13
CA GLN A 30 -0.10 -7.03 -18.03
C GLN A 30 -0.15 -5.82 -18.97
N PHE A 31 0.02 -4.62 -18.47
CA PHE A 31 0.03 -3.40 -19.28
C PHE A 31 1.09 -3.43 -20.37
N ARG A 32 2.29 -3.93 -20.07
CA ARG A 32 3.37 -4.07 -21.08
C ARG A 32 3.10 -5.15 -22.11
N VAL A 33 2.36 -6.20 -21.75
CA VAL A 33 1.93 -7.21 -22.72
C VAL A 33 0.90 -6.63 -23.69
N GLU A 34 -0.06 -5.87 -23.17
CA GLU A 34 -1.13 -5.26 -23.98
C GLU A 34 -0.63 -4.03 -24.79
N HIS A 35 0.34 -3.28 -24.25
CA HIS A 35 0.83 -2.02 -24.83
C HIS A 35 2.38 -1.98 -24.88
N PRO A 36 3.01 -2.83 -25.69
CA PRO A 36 4.48 -3.02 -25.67
C PRO A 36 5.29 -1.81 -26.11
N LYS A 37 4.67 -0.84 -26.81
CA LYS A 37 5.33 0.41 -27.25
C LYS A 37 5.24 1.55 -26.26
N VAL A 38 4.50 1.38 -25.15
CA VAL A 38 4.45 2.37 -24.07
C VAL A 38 5.62 2.15 -23.11
N SER A 39 6.45 3.17 -22.95
CA SER A 39 7.51 3.18 -21.94
C SER A 39 6.94 3.54 -20.58
N LEU A 40 7.23 2.73 -19.55
CA LEU A 40 6.80 2.98 -18.19
C LEU A 40 7.96 3.51 -17.36
N ARG A 41 7.70 4.59 -16.61
CA ARG A 41 8.61 5.13 -15.59
C ARG A 41 7.89 5.12 -14.25
N VAL A 42 8.57 4.67 -13.19
CA VAL A 42 8.03 4.67 -11.83
C VAL A 42 8.93 5.48 -10.91
N THR A 43 8.31 6.31 -10.09
CA THR A 43 8.98 7.05 -9.02
C THR A 43 8.29 6.72 -7.72
N THR A 44 9.06 6.36 -6.69
CA THR A 44 8.54 6.13 -5.34
C THR A 44 8.75 7.36 -4.45
N GLY A 45 7.88 7.52 -3.45
CA GLY A 45 7.96 8.61 -2.49
C GLY A 45 6.84 8.52 -1.45
N SER A 46 6.83 9.45 -0.50
CA SER A 46 5.71 9.65 0.42
C SER A 46 4.49 10.23 -0.32
N PRO A 47 3.28 10.12 0.24
CA PRO A 47 2.09 10.72 -0.38
C PRO A 47 2.26 12.22 -0.66
N GLU A 48 2.85 12.95 0.26
CA GLU A 48 3.07 14.39 0.14
C GLU A 48 4.04 14.72 -1.01
N GLU A 49 5.17 14.01 -1.11
CA GLU A 49 6.14 14.18 -2.20
C GLU A 49 5.54 13.83 -3.57
N LEU A 50 4.72 12.77 -3.62
CA LEU A 50 4.07 12.35 -4.86
C LEU A 50 3.01 13.36 -5.32
N ILE A 51 2.25 13.93 -4.38
CA ILE A 51 1.28 14.99 -4.66
C ILE A 51 2.00 16.23 -5.21
N GLU A 52 3.09 16.67 -4.59
CA GLU A 52 3.89 17.79 -5.10
C GLU A 52 4.42 17.51 -6.53
N LYS A 53 4.92 16.31 -6.78
CA LYS A 53 5.40 15.92 -8.12
C LYS A 53 4.29 15.95 -9.16
N MET A 54 3.09 15.47 -8.80
CA MET A 54 1.92 15.52 -9.67
C MET A 54 1.49 16.97 -9.96
N GLU A 55 1.46 17.83 -8.94
CA GLU A 55 1.11 19.25 -9.08
C GLU A 55 2.11 20.03 -9.93
N ARG A 56 3.39 19.63 -9.93
CA ARG A 56 4.43 20.19 -10.79
C ARG A 56 4.47 19.54 -12.19
N GLY A 57 3.64 18.53 -12.45
CA GLY A 57 3.64 17.81 -13.74
C GLY A 57 4.85 16.91 -13.95
N GLU A 58 5.58 16.58 -12.90
CA GLU A 58 6.75 15.69 -12.95
C GLU A 58 6.35 14.21 -13.08
N VAL A 59 5.14 13.86 -12.67
CA VAL A 59 4.52 12.55 -12.85
C VAL A 59 3.14 12.71 -13.50
N ASP A 60 2.70 11.68 -14.24
CA ASP A 60 1.41 11.68 -14.93
C ASP A 60 0.27 11.26 -14.04
N LEU A 61 0.49 10.19 -13.28
CA LEU A 61 -0.43 9.58 -12.34
C LEU A 61 0.27 9.36 -11.01
N ILE A 62 -0.47 9.46 -9.91
CA ILE A 62 -0.02 8.94 -8.62
C ILE A 62 -0.98 7.87 -8.10
N CYS A 63 -0.40 6.85 -7.43
CA CYS A 63 -1.13 5.82 -6.74
C CYS A 63 -0.66 5.79 -5.28
N ILE A 64 -1.56 6.12 -4.35
CA ILE A 64 -1.25 6.20 -2.92
C ILE A 64 -2.18 5.30 -2.10
N LEU A 65 -1.74 4.95 -0.90
CA LEU A 65 -2.52 4.26 0.13
C LEU A 65 -2.68 5.22 1.31
N ASP A 66 -3.89 5.71 1.55
CA ASP A 66 -4.16 6.70 2.58
C ASP A 66 -5.65 6.69 3.01
N GLU A 67 -5.99 7.49 4.01
CA GLU A 67 -7.37 7.91 4.22
C GLU A 67 -7.90 8.60 2.93
N PRO A 68 -9.23 8.65 2.69
CA PRO A 68 -9.75 9.30 1.49
C PRO A 68 -9.24 10.73 1.33
N ARG A 69 -8.57 11.00 0.20
CA ARG A 69 -8.05 12.33 -0.14
C ARG A 69 -8.90 12.99 -1.21
N TYR A 70 -9.08 14.30 -1.11
CA TYR A 70 -9.82 15.10 -2.06
C TYR A 70 -9.14 16.43 -2.29
N SER A 71 -9.14 16.90 -3.54
CA SER A 71 -8.74 18.26 -3.91
C SER A 71 -9.49 18.68 -5.16
N ASN A 72 -9.81 19.98 -5.24
CA ASN A 72 -10.40 20.54 -6.45
C ASN A 72 -9.41 20.60 -7.63
N SER A 73 -8.13 20.34 -7.38
CA SER A 73 -7.07 20.34 -8.40
C SER A 73 -6.80 18.97 -8.98
N TRP A 74 -7.48 17.92 -8.50
CA TRP A 74 -7.19 16.54 -8.92
C TRP A 74 -8.40 15.84 -9.50
N HIS A 75 -8.17 14.95 -10.44
CA HIS A 75 -9.11 13.90 -10.82
C HIS A 75 -8.79 12.64 -10.02
N LYS A 76 -9.74 12.17 -9.21
CA LYS A 76 -9.68 10.86 -8.58
C LYS A 76 -10.20 9.82 -9.55
N CYS A 77 -9.33 8.89 -9.96
CA CYS A 77 -9.66 7.83 -10.92
C CYS A 77 -10.35 6.63 -10.25
N ASN A 78 -9.88 6.27 -9.05
CA ASN A 78 -10.44 5.18 -8.26
C ASN A 78 -10.19 5.37 -6.76
N GLU A 79 -10.90 4.58 -5.96
CA GLU A 79 -10.74 4.48 -4.52
C GLU A 79 -11.11 3.05 -4.10
N ILE A 80 -10.12 2.24 -3.76
CA ILE A 80 -10.29 0.82 -3.47
C ILE A 80 -9.88 0.57 -2.01
N PRO A 81 -10.77 -0.01 -1.18
CA PRO A 81 -10.46 -0.29 0.21
C PRO A 81 -9.39 -1.38 0.33
N GLU A 82 -8.43 -1.15 1.22
CA GLU A 82 -7.35 -2.06 1.57
C GLU A 82 -7.31 -2.23 3.08
N GLU A 83 -7.48 -3.45 3.56
CA GLU A 83 -7.35 -3.72 4.99
C GLU A 83 -5.91 -3.61 5.46
N VAL A 84 -5.72 -3.02 6.63
CA VAL A 84 -4.44 -3.06 7.38
C VAL A 84 -4.63 -3.98 8.57
N VAL A 85 -3.80 -5.01 8.66
CA VAL A 85 -3.97 -6.12 9.59
C VAL A 85 -2.78 -6.27 10.52
N PHE A 86 -3.05 -6.77 11.72
CA PHE A 86 -1.98 -7.26 12.57
C PHE A 86 -1.44 -8.57 11.99
N VAL A 87 -0.14 -8.66 11.94
CA VAL A 87 0.58 -9.83 11.44
C VAL A 87 1.70 -10.20 12.41
N ALA A 88 1.91 -11.47 12.61
CA ALA A 88 2.91 -11.98 13.54
C ALA A 88 3.78 -13.04 12.88
N SER A 89 4.99 -13.21 13.42
CA SER A 89 5.83 -14.36 13.13
C SER A 89 5.12 -15.67 13.48
N PRO A 90 5.37 -16.76 12.76
CA PRO A 90 4.62 -18.02 12.95
C PRO A 90 4.78 -18.60 14.34
N ASP A 91 5.96 -18.47 14.95
CA ASP A 91 6.33 -19.14 16.19
C ASP A 91 6.16 -18.26 17.45
N ILE A 92 5.61 -17.04 17.32
CA ILE A 92 5.41 -16.18 18.48
C ILE A 92 4.33 -16.76 19.40
N ASP A 93 4.65 -16.88 20.69
CA ASP A 93 3.68 -17.29 21.70
C ASP A 93 2.80 -16.10 22.11
N LEU A 94 1.51 -16.20 21.80
CA LEU A 94 0.50 -15.20 22.15
C LEU A 94 -0.46 -15.70 23.26
N GLY A 95 -0.16 -16.86 23.87
CA GLY A 95 -0.90 -17.41 24.99
C GLY A 95 -2.22 -18.11 24.65
N HIS A 96 -2.90 -17.73 23.56
CA HIS A 96 -4.14 -18.34 23.07
C HIS A 96 -4.33 -18.11 21.56
N PRO A 97 -5.24 -18.82 20.90
CA PRO A 97 -5.40 -18.75 19.43
C PRO A 97 -6.11 -17.48 18.91
N GLY A 98 -6.54 -16.57 19.78
CA GLY A 98 -7.33 -15.39 19.43
C GLY A 98 -8.86 -15.61 19.56
N PRO A 99 -9.70 -14.64 19.21
CA PRO A 99 -9.32 -13.28 18.81
C PRO A 99 -8.62 -12.51 19.93
N TYR A 100 -7.74 -11.56 19.56
CA TYR A 100 -6.96 -10.76 20.50
C TYR A 100 -7.55 -9.37 20.71
N ARG A 101 -7.16 -8.73 21.80
CA ARG A 101 -7.27 -7.28 21.97
C ARG A 101 -5.89 -6.67 21.82
N VAL A 102 -5.79 -5.43 21.36
CA VAL A 102 -4.49 -4.75 21.22
C VAL A 102 -3.68 -4.80 22.51
N ALA A 103 -4.35 -4.60 23.66
CA ALA A 103 -3.68 -4.62 24.98
C ALA A 103 -2.95 -5.94 25.28
N GLU A 104 -3.41 -7.06 24.75
CA GLU A 104 -2.81 -8.39 24.96
C GLU A 104 -1.55 -8.61 24.12
N LEU A 105 -1.31 -7.76 23.13
CA LEU A 105 -0.18 -7.85 22.23
C LEU A 105 0.99 -6.92 22.63
N LEU A 106 0.75 -5.96 23.54
CA LEU A 106 1.69 -4.86 23.81
C LEU A 106 2.98 -5.29 24.51
N ASP A 107 3.01 -6.46 25.15
CA ASP A 107 4.20 -7.05 25.77
C ASP A 107 5.14 -7.73 24.77
N LYS A 108 4.72 -7.87 23.51
CA LYS A 108 5.48 -8.51 22.46
C LYS A 108 6.32 -7.49 21.67
N PRO A 109 7.40 -7.94 21.01
CA PRO A 109 8.18 -7.06 20.13
C PRO A 109 7.33 -6.58 18.95
N PHE A 110 7.24 -5.26 18.76
CA PHE A 110 6.61 -4.67 17.58
C PHE A 110 7.66 -4.19 16.57
N PHE A 111 7.50 -4.56 15.31
CA PHE A 111 8.26 -4.04 14.18
C PHE A 111 7.31 -3.17 13.38
N LEU A 112 7.52 -1.86 13.37
CA LEU A 112 6.56 -0.92 12.80
C LEU A 112 7.20 -0.05 11.74
N THR A 113 6.36 0.47 10.84
CA THR A 113 6.75 1.54 9.94
C THR A 113 7.00 2.83 10.70
N GLU A 114 7.66 3.77 10.04
CA GLU A 114 7.90 5.11 10.60
C GLU A 114 6.59 5.80 11.01
N ARG A 115 6.68 6.69 11.99
CA ARG A 115 5.54 7.45 12.53
C ARG A 115 4.77 8.24 11.49
N ASN A 116 5.42 8.60 10.39
CA ASN A 116 4.81 9.34 9.28
C ASN A 116 3.97 8.46 8.34
N ALA A 117 4.10 7.14 8.41
CA ALA A 117 3.26 6.25 7.62
C ALA A 117 1.79 6.38 8.04
N ASN A 118 0.89 6.44 7.05
CA ASN A 118 -0.51 6.78 7.24
C ASN A 118 -1.23 5.87 8.24
N TYR A 119 -1.13 4.55 8.04
CA TYR A 119 -1.75 3.58 8.94
C TYR A 119 -1.06 3.52 10.31
N ARG A 120 0.25 3.82 10.41
CA ARG A 120 0.96 3.94 11.67
C ARG A 120 0.39 5.11 12.51
N ARG A 121 0.17 6.27 11.90
CA ARG A 121 -0.45 7.43 12.58
C ARG A 121 -1.82 7.10 13.15
N THR A 122 -2.63 6.35 12.41
CA THR A 122 -3.96 5.95 12.90
C THR A 122 -3.85 4.99 14.08
N PHE A 123 -2.91 4.06 14.05
CA PHE A 123 -2.63 3.19 15.18
C PHE A 123 -2.11 3.94 16.40
N ASP A 124 -1.17 4.87 16.22
CA ASP A 124 -0.65 5.71 17.31
C ASP A 124 -1.76 6.56 17.94
N ARG A 125 -2.69 7.11 17.14
CA ARG A 125 -3.88 7.83 17.66
C ARG A 125 -4.79 6.92 18.49
N PHE A 126 -4.99 5.70 18.05
CA PHE A 126 -5.76 4.71 18.82
C PHE A 126 -5.11 4.41 20.15
N LEU A 127 -3.81 4.17 20.19
CA LEU A 127 -3.06 3.93 21.44
C LEU A 127 -3.13 5.15 22.38
N ALA A 128 -2.89 6.35 21.82
CA ALA A 128 -2.95 7.60 22.59
C ALA A 128 -4.34 7.84 23.21
N SER A 129 -5.43 7.53 22.49
CA SER A 129 -6.80 7.64 23.00
C SER A 129 -7.07 6.74 24.23
N ARG A 130 -6.24 5.72 24.43
CA ARG A 130 -6.28 4.79 25.57
C ARG A 130 -5.18 5.03 26.60
N GLN A 131 -4.40 6.12 26.41
CA GLN A 131 -3.25 6.45 27.25
C GLN A 131 -2.18 5.32 27.25
N ILE A 132 -2.02 4.65 26.13
CA ILE A 132 -1.04 3.59 25.89
C ILE A 132 0.13 4.17 25.12
N GLU A 133 1.34 3.94 25.63
CA GLU A 133 2.59 4.18 24.89
C GLU A 133 3.16 2.86 24.39
N LEU A 134 3.50 2.80 23.12
CA LEU A 134 4.19 1.67 22.50
C LEU A 134 5.51 2.13 21.92
N THR A 135 6.59 1.55 22.41
CA THR A 135 7.92 1.70 21.83
C THR A 135 8.22 0.49 20.96
N PRO A 136 8.26 0.63 19.64
CA PRO A 136 8.58 -0.49 18.76
C PRO A 136 10.02 -0.96 18.97
N SER A 137 10.23 -2.27 18.87
CA SER A 137 11.56 -2.89 18.90
C SER A 137 12.33 -2.66 17.59
N LEU A 138 11.63 -2.37 16.51
CA LEU A 138 12.17 -1.97 15.21
C LEU A 138 11.24 -0.94 14.59
N GLU A 139 11.82 0.15 14.07
CA GLU A 139 11.11 1.15 13.28
C GLU A 139 11.89 1.37 11.96
N ILE A 140 11.21 1.17 10.82
CA ILE A 140 11.80 1.30 9.48
C ILE A 140 10.75 1.59 8.44
N SER A 141 11.06 2.42 7.42
CA SER A 141 10.12 2.77 6.35
C SER A 141 9.80 1.63 5.37
N ASP A 142 10.62 0.60 5.30
CA ASP A 142 10.52 -0.49 4.32
C ASP A 142 9.64 -1.63 4.84
N THR A 143 8.43 -1.76 4.25
CA THR A 143 7.48 -2.82 4.55
C THR A 143 8.03 -4.22 4.24
N SER A 144 8.79 -4.37 3.16
CA SER A 144 9.36 -5.66 2.77
C SER A 144 10.43 -6.13 3.75
N PHE A 145 11.20 -5.18 4.30
CA PHE A 145 12.14 -5.48 5.36
C PHE A 145 11.45 -5.94 6.65
N ILE A 146 10.35 -5.30 7.05
CA ILE A 146 9.56 -5.73 8.22
C ILE A 146 9.07 -7.17 8.03
N ILE A 147 8.54 -7.51 6.85
CA ILE A 147 8.10 -8.88 6.53
C ILE A 147 9.26 -9.87 6.69
N LYS A 148 10.43 -9.56 6.13
CA LYS A 148 11.63 -10.41 6.28
C LYS A 148 12.11 -10.56 7.72
N MET A 149 11.93 -9.53 8.53
CA MET A 149 12.23 -9.62 9.96
C MET A 149 11.24 -10.53 10.71
N LEU A 150 9.95 -10.45 10.40
CA LEU A 150 8.92 -11.32 11.00
C LEU A 150 9.10 -12.80 10.61
N GLU A 151 9.59 -13.08 9.39
CA GLU A 151 9.92 -14.45 8.96
C GLU A 151 11.11 -15.05 9.75
N ARG A 152 11.95 -14.24 10.37
CA ARG A 152 13.22 -14.65 11.00
C ARG A 152 13.30 -14.38 12.50
N SER A 153 12.43 -13.56 13.02
CA SER A 153 12.46 -13.07 14.40
C SER A 153 11.05 -12.98 14.95
N SER A 154 10.89 -13.36 16.22
CA SER A 154 9.61 -13.28 16.91
C SER A 154 9.17 -11.82 17.06
N GLY A 155 8.02 -11.48 16.49
CA GLY A 155 7.49 -10.12 16.51
C GLY A 155 6.09 -10.00 15.94
N ILE A 156 5.53 -8.80 16.08
CA ILE A 156 4.21 -8.39 15.56
C ILE A 156 4.39 -7.11 14.75
N SER A 157 3.61 -6.96 13.70
CA SER A 157 3.51 -5.72 12.93
C SER A 157 2.06 -5.38 12.59
N LEU A 158 1.87 -4.18 12.05
CA LEU A 158 0.62 -3.70 11.47
C LEU A 158 0.90 -3.32 10.01
N LEU A 159 0.42 -4.09 9.06
CA LEU A 159 0.76 -3.96 7.63
C LEU A 159 -0.47 -4.13 6.74
N PRO A 160 -0.46 -3.56 5.52
CA PRO A 160 -1.50 -3.82 4.54
C PRO A 160 -1.63 -5.31 4.24
N ARG A 161 -2.87 -5.82 4.21
CA ARG A 161 -3.15 -7.25 3.96
C ARG A 161 -2.52 -7.74 2.67
N PHE A 162 -2.53 -6.95 1.60
CA PHE A 162 -1.96 -7.33 0.31
C PHE A 162 -0.44 -7.61 0.39
N ALA A 163 0.27 -6.93 1.29
CA ALA A 163 1.72 -7.13 1.46
C ALA A 163 2.06 -8.45 2.17
N VAL A 164 1.14 -8.95 3.00
CA VAL A 164 1.37 -10.15 3.83
C VAL A 164 0.56 -11.37 3.39
N ALA A 165 -0.30 -11.24 2.36
CA ALA A 165 -1.19 -12.31 1.91
C ALA A 165 -0.42 -13.55 1.45
N GLU A 166 0.63 -13.36 0.65
CA GLU A 166 1.44 -14.47 0.13
C GLU A 166 2.23 -15.19 1.24
N PRO A 167 3.06 -14.51 2.07
CA PRO A 167 3.76 -15.18 3.16
C PRO A 167 2.79 -15.79 4.20
N ALA A 168 1.61 -15.20 4.43
CA ALA A 168 0.60 -15.79 5.29
C ALA A 168 0.01 -17.08 4.69
N SER A 169 -0.23 -17.12 3.38
CA SER A 169 -0.75 -18.32 2.70
C SER A 169 0.23 -19.49 2.75
N ARG A 170 1.54 -19.21 2.79
CA ARG A 170 2.59 -20.23 2.94
C ARG A 170 2.83 -20.66 4.41
N GLY A 171 2.22 -19.96 5.37
CA GLY A 171 2.45 -20.18 6.80
C GLY A 171 3.72 -19.52 7.36
N ASP A 172 4.40 -18.70 6.55
CA ASP A 172 5.60 -17.95 6.97
C ASP A 172 5.25 -16.81 7.94
N LEU A 173 3.99 -16.37 7.92
CA LEU A 173 3.42 -15.37 8.83
C LEU A 173 2.02 -15.78 9.27
N ARG A 174 1.52 -15.18 10.38
CA ARG A 174 0.15 -15.33 10.85
C ARG A 174 -0.56 -13.97 10.84
N ILE A 175 -1.69 -13.87 10.14
CA ILE A 175 -2.59 -12.71 10.29
C ILE A 175 -3.39 -12.93 11.58
N LEU A 176 -3.39 -11.91 12.46
CA LEU A 176 -4.06 -11.96 13.74
C LEU A 176 -5.46 -11.34 13.65
N GLU A 177 -6.43 -12.01 14.19
CA GLU A 177 -7.75 -11.42 14.40
C GLU A 177 -7.74 -10.58 15.67
N VAL A 178 -7.92 -9.25 15.52
CA VAL A 178 -7.95 -8.29 16.64
C VAL A 178 -9.36 -7.67 16.72
N SER A 179 -9.97 -7.79 17.90
CA SER A 179 -11.40 -7.47 18.08
C SER A 179 -11.69 -5.99 18.32
N ASP A 180 -10.74 -5.25 18.90
CA ASP A 180 -10.93 -3.87 19.35
C ASP A 180 -10.20 -2.82 18.48
N PHE A 181 -9.59 -3.25 17.37
CA PHE A 181 -8.99 -2.36 16.37
C PHE A 181 -9.19 -2.92 14.95
N ARG A 182 -9.73 -2.08 14.09
CA ARG A 182 -9.83 -2.36 12.65
C ARG A 182 -9.41 -1.13 11.88
N LEU A 183 -8.70 -1.32 10.80
CA LEU A 183 -8.21 -0.23 9.97
C LEU A 183 -8.35 -0.57 8.49
N THR A 184 -9.01 0.33 7.78
CA THR A 184 -9.08 0.32 6.32
C THR A 184 -8.42 1.60 5.81
N MET A 185 -7.48 1.44 4.92
CA MET A 185 -6.94 2.51 4.08
C MET A 185 -7.49 2.35 2.67
N TYR A 186 -7.29 3.35 1.83
CA TYR A 186 -7.80 3.33 0.47
C TYR A 186 -6.64 3.48 -0.51
N ARG A 187 -6.55 2.56 -1.44
CA ARG A 187 -5.70 2.69 -2.62
C ARG A 187 -6.40 3.63 -3.57
N GLN A 188 -5.79 4.78 -3.83
CA GLN A 188 -6.38 5.86 -4.59
C GLN A 188 -5.44 6.26 -5.71
N MET A 189 -6.00 6.50 -6.89
CA MET A 189 -5.25 6.96 -8.04
C MET A 189 -5.73 8.34 -8.47
N PHE A 190 -4.79 9.24 -8.76
CA PHE A 190 -5.06 10.63 -9.13
C PHE A 190 -4.18 11.09 -10.27
N TYR A 191 -4.69 12.08 -11.00
CA TYR A 191 -3.89 12.96 -11.86
C TYR A 191 -4.35 14.43 -11.71
N HIS A 192 -3.50 15.37 -12.10
CA HIS A 192 -3.82 16.79 -12.01
C HIS A 192 -4.90 17.15 -13.03
N LYS A 193 -5.91 17.96 -12.65
CA LYS A 193 -7.07 18.27 -13.50
C LYS A 193 -6.72 19.02 -14.77
N ASP A 194 -5.64 19.83 -14.76
CA ASP A 194 -5.20 20.57 -15.95
C ASP A 194 -4.39 19.70 -16.92
N LYS A 195 -4.11 18.45 -16.53
CA LYS A 195 -3.46 17.47 -17.39
C LYS A 195 -4.49 16.81 -18.30
N CYS A 196 -4.21 16.82 -19.60
CA CYS A 196 -4.99 16.03 -20.54
C CYS A 196 -4.76 14.54 -20.25
N CYS A 197 -5.83 13.80 -19.97
CA CYS A 197 -5.74 12.35 -19.85
C CYS A 197 -5.41 11.77 -21.22
N THR A 198 -4.22 11.22 -21.36
CA THR A 198 -3.78 10.59 -22.62
C THR A 198 -4.37 9.19 -22.74
N ARG A 199 -4.28 8.59 -23.94
CA ARG A 199 -4.83 7.23 -24.16
C ARG A 199 -4.11 6.17 -23.32
N GLU A 200 -2.80 6.28 -23.16
CA GLU A 200 -2.01 5.39 -22.31
C GLU A 200 -2.32 5.59 -20.82
N MET A 201 -2.60 6.81 -20.37
CA MET A 201 -3.09 7.05 -18.99
C MET A 201 -4.44 6.37 -18.77
N ASP A 202 -5.40 6.58 -19.70
CA ASP A 202 -6.73 5.99 -19.58
C ASP A 202 -6.68 4.46 -19.57
N ALA A 203 -5.90 3.85 -20.46
CA ALA A 203 -5.71 2.40 -20.50
C ALA A 203 -5.11 1.87 -19.18
N PHE A 204 -4.12 2.56 -18.60
CA PHE A 204 -3.53 2.17 -17.32
C PHE A 204 -4.52 2.32 -16.16
N ILE A 205 -5.31 3.41 -16.12
CA ILE A 205 -6.34 3.65 -15.12
C ILE A 205 -7.42 2.56 -15.17
N GLN A 206 -7.87 2.19 -16.36
CA GLN A 206 -8.87 1.13 -16.55
C GLN A 206 -8.36 -0.21 -16.05
N LEU A 207 -7.13 -0.58 -16.41
CA LEU A 207 -6.49 -1.80 -15.95
C LEU A 207 -6.31 -1.82 -14.43
N ALA A 208 -5.86 -0.71 -13.83
CA ALA A 208 -5.64 -0.56 -12.40
C ALA A 208 -6.94 -0.50 -11.57
N SER A 209 -8.07 -0.22 -12.21
CA SER A 209 -9.40 -0.19 -11.58
C SER A 209 -10.15 -1.51 -11.69
N GLY A 210 -9.62 -2.46 -12.46
CA GLY A 210 -10.12 -3.81 -12.58
C GLY A 210 -9.92 -4.65 -11.32
N PRO A 211 -10.41 -5.90 -11.31
CA PRO A 211 -10.16 -6.82 -10.21
C PRO A 211 -8.67 -7.01 -9.99
N ASP A 212 -8.27 -7.13 -8.72
CA ASP A 212 -6.86 -7.33 -8.36
C ASP A 212 -6.28 -8.52 -9.13
N LEU A 213 -5.25 -8.24 -9.92
CA LEU A 213 -4.49 -9.29 -10.57
C LEU A 213 -3.76 -10.10 -9.51
N PRO A 214 -3.80 -11.45 -9.58
CA PRO A 214 -3.02 -12.26 -8.67
C PRO A 214 -1.54 -11.86 -8.78
N LEU A 215 -0.88 -11.78 -7.64
CA LEU A 215 0.59 -11.71 -7.60
C LEU A 215 1.11 -12.97 -8.32
N LEU A 216 1.82 -12.78 -9.42
CA LEU A 216 2.48 -13.86 -10.16
C LEU A 216 3.60 -14.44 -9.34
#